data_7c34e473e3d6ef5ea4d3aa4a8b90de59
#
_entry.id   7c34e473e3d6ef5ea4d3aa4a8b90de59
#
_cell.length_a   1.000
_cell.length_b   1.000
_cell.length_c   1.000
_cell.angle_alpha   90.00
_cell.angle_beta   90.00
_cell.angle_gamma   90.00
#
_symmetry.space_group_name_H-M   'P 1'
#
loop_
_entity.id
_entity.type
_entity.pdbx_description
1 polymer ?
#
loop_
_entity_poly.entity_id
_entity_poly.type
_entity_poly.pdbx_seq_one_letter_code
_entity_poly.pdbx_strand_id
1 'polypeptide(L)'
;PVSQALGTTDFAMNYFELEPGESFSGGLHTHHDQEEVFYVESGETTFEVGTDREEVVVGERELIRFAPGEYQTGYNSGDERAVGWALGAPGARHDWEDLESIVDCRECGEETGHATTLTDEARFRLVCNECGTSFTL
;
A
#
# COMPACT_ATOMS: atom_id res chain seq x y z
N PRO A 1 -7.18 -10.72 3.49
CA PRO A 1 -7.40 -9.98 4.74
C PRO A 1 -7.74 -10.93 5.89
N VAL A 2 -6.77 -11.14 6.79
CA VAL A 2 -6.91 -12.03 7.96
C VAL A 2 -7.81 -11.39 9.03
N SER A 3 -7.72 -10.07 9.20
CA SER A 3 -8.57 -9.30 10.12
C SER A 3 -10.05 -9.54 9.90
N GLN A 4 -10.49 -9.59 8.65
CA GLN A 4 -11.89 -9.84 8.31
C GLN A 4 -12.35 -11.23 8.77
N ALA A 5 -11.50 -12.25 8.57
CA ALA A 5 -11.81 -13.62 8.97
C ALA A 5 -11.83 -13.81 10.49
N LEU A 6 -10.94 -13.07 11.21
CA LEU A 6 -10.85 -13.12 12.67
C LEU A 6 -11.82 -12.18 13.39
N GLY A 7 -12.33 -11.15 12.70
CA GLY A 7 -13.19 -10.12 13.30
C GLY A 7 -12.43 -9.18 14.24
N THR A 8 -11.15 -8.86 13.92
CA THR A 8 -10.40 -7.86 14.69
C THR A 8 -10.97 -6.46 14.49
N THR A 9 -10.86 -5.59 15.50
CA THR A 9 -11.40 -4.22 15.47
C THR A 9 -10.34 -3.15 15.62
N ASP A 10 -9.24 -3.44 16.30
CA ASP A 10 -8.26 -2.45 16.72
C ASP A 10 -6.99 -2.45 15.85
N PHE A 11 -6.82 -3.46 14.99
CA PHE A 11 -5.73 -3.56 14.04
C PHE A 11 -6.14 -4.31 12.77
N ALA A 12 -5.52 -3.96 11.67
CA ALA A 12 -5.57 -4.65 10.40
C ALA A 12 -4.46 -5.70 10.32
N MET A 13 -4.74 -6.85 9.70
CA MET A 13 -3.77 -7.90 9.44
C MET A 13 -4.07 -8.57 8.10
N ASN A 14 -3.10 -8.59 7.22
CA ASN A 14 -3.18 -9.21 5.90
C ASN A 14 -2.02 -10.18 5.70
N TYR A 15 -2.29 -11.31 5.10
CA TYR A 15 -1.30 -12.28 4.66
C TYR A 15 -1.12 -12.20 3.15
N PHE A 16 0.12 -12.25 2.69
CA PHE A 16 0.48 -12.15 1.29
C PHE A 16 1.39 -13.30 0.88
N GLU A 17 1.11 -13.85 -0.28
CA GLU A 17 2.03 -14.65 -1.07
C GLU A 17 2.20 -13.95 -2.41
N LEU A 18 3.41 -13.53 -2.72
CA LEU A 18 3.73 -12.76 -3.93
C LEU A 18 4.67 -13.55 -4.82
N GLU A 19 4.28 -13.78 -6.05
CA GLU A 19 5.20 -14.27 -7.07
C GLU A 19 6.23 -13.18 -7.44
N PRO A 20 7.38 -13.52 -8.06
CA PRO A 20 8.36 -12.54 -8.49
C PRO A 20 7.73 -11.38 -9.29
N GLY A 21 7.97 -10.13 -8.86
CA GLY A 21 7.44 -8.92 -9.46
C GLY A 21 6.04 -8.51 -9.01
N GLU A 22 5.32 -9.32 -8.24
CA GLU A 22 4.03 -8.93 -7.67
C GLU A 22 4.20 -7.97 -6.49
N SER A 23 3.23 -7.08 -6.31
CA SER A 23 3.25 -6.01 -5.30
C SER A 23 2.24 -6.25 -4.19
N PHE A 24 2.53 -5.72 -2.99
CA PHE A 24 1.60 -5.71 -1.85
C PHE A 24 0.39 -4.80 -2.08
N SER A 25 0.55 -3.76 -2.91
CA SER A 25 -0.45 -2.73 -3.17
C SER A 25 -0.49 -2.33 -4.64
N GLY A 26 -1.46 -1.47 -4.99
CA GLY A 26 -1.64 -0.99 -6.36
C GLY A 26 -0.66 0.10 -6.81
N GLY A 27 0.25 0.55 -5.96
CA GLY A 27 1.24 1.58 -6.26
C GLY A 27 1.65 2.38 -5.03
N LEU A 28 2.42 3.45 -5.27
CA LEU A 28 2.90 4.33 -4.20
C LEU A 28 1.73 5.05 -3.52
N HIS A 29 1.58 4.83 -2.23
CA HIS A 29 0.47 5.37 -1.44
C HIS A 29 0.87 5.64 0.01
N THR A 30 0.03 6.35 0.73
CA THR A 30 0.14 6.55 2.17
C THR A 30 -1.21 6.41 2.85
N HIS A 31 -1.19 6.03 4.12
CA HIS A 31 -2.32 6.07 5.03
C HIS A 31 -2.10 7.21 6.02
N HIS A 32 -3.03 8.16 6.12
CA HIS A 32 -2.93 9.26 7.08
C HIS A 32 -3.48 8.87 8.46
N ASP A 33 -4.30 7.83 8.53
CA ASP A 33 -5.00 7.34 9.73
C ASP A 33 -4.31 6.16 10.43
N GLN A 34 -3.40 5.45 9.74
CA GLN A 34 -2.76 4.24 10.26
C GLN A 34 -1.24 4.26 10.08
N GLU A 35 -0.53 3.67 11.03
CA GLU A 35 0.82 3.16 10.79
C GLU A 35 0.75 1.74 10.21
N GLU A 36 1.75 1.38 9.43
CA GLU A 36 1.84 0.07 8.80
C GLU A 36 3.17 -0.60 9.09
N VAL A 37 3.14 -1.91 9.34
CA VAL A 37 4.34 -2.74 9.51
C VAL A 37 4.23 -3.92 8.57
N PHE A 38 5.29 -4.14 7.79
CA PHE A 38 5.43 -5.36 6.99
C PHE A 38 6.49 -6.26 7.63
N TYR A 39 6.15 -7.54 7.73
CA TYR A 39 7.07 -8.60 8.13
C TYR A 39 7.24 -9.56 6.97
N VAL A 40 8.47 -9.73 6.50
CA VAL A 40 8.82 -10.71 5.46
C VAL A 40 9.17 -12.02 6.14
N GLU A 41 8.31 -13.03 5.99
CA GLU A 41 8.51 -14.36 6.58
C GLU A 41 9.54 -15.15 5.77
N SER A 42 9.45 -15.07 4.44
CA SER A 42 10.40 -15.70 3.51
C SER A 42 10.48 -14.95 2.19
N GLY A 43 11.57 -15.10 1.47
CA GLY A 43 11.86 -14.40 0.23
C GLY A 43 12.49 -13.03 0.44
N GLU A 44 12.49 -12.22 -0.61
CA GLU A 44 13.06 -10.87 -0.61
C GLU A 44 12.08 -9.88 -1.23
N THR A 45 11.89 -8.75 -0.58
CA THR A 45 11.03 -7.67 -1.04
C THR A 45 11.80 -6.37 -1.10
N THR A 46 11.41 -5.48 -1.99
CA THR A 46 11.90 -4.10 -2.05
C THR A 46 10.73 -3.15 -1.84
N PHE A 47 10.92 -2.19 -0.96
CA PHE A 47 9.98 -1.09 -0.76
C PHE A 47 10.55 0.20 -1.34
N GLU A 48 9.75 0.89 -2.14
CA GLU A 48 9.98 2.28 -2.50
C GLU A 48 9.38 3.16 -1.42
N VAL A 49 10.19 4.03 -0.82
CA VAL A 49 9.84 4.86 0.34
C VAL A 49 9.91 6.33 -0.01
N GLY A 50 8.90 7.07 0.41
CA GLY A 50 8.78 8.50 0.13
C GLY A 50 8.45 8.80 -1.33
N THR A 51 8.23 10.08 -1.62
CA THR A 51 7.97 10.55 -2.99
C THR A 51 9.20 10.46 -3.89
N ASP A 52 10.40 10.41 -3.31
CA ASP A 52 11.67 10.21 -4.02
C ASP A 52 11.91 8.73 -4.39
N ARG A 53 11.05 7.83 -3.92
CA ARG A 53 11.11 6.38 -4.18
C ARG A 53 12.47 5.76 -3.82
N GLU A 54 12.97 6.10 -2.62
CA GLU A 54 14.18 5.47 -2.11
C GLU A 54 13.93 3.97 -1.89
N GLU A 55 14.78 3.12 -2.48
CA GLU A 55 14.62 1.67 -2.37
C GLU A 55 15.22 1.13 -1.07
N VAL A 56 14.41 0.35 -0.35
CA VAL A 56 14.80 -0.37 0.86
C VAL A 56 14.51 -1.85 0.67
N VAL A 57 15.55 -2.68 0.68
CA VAL A 57 15.41 -4.13 0.60
C VAL A 57 15.08 -4.67 1.99
N VAL A 58 14.05 -5.52 2.05
CA VAL A 58 13.59 -6.20 3.27
C VAL A 58 13.57 -7.69 2.99
N GLY A 59 14.49 -8.41 3.61
CA GLY A 59 14.67 -9.85 3.42
C GLY A 59 13.93 -10.70 4.45
N GLU A 60 14.19 -12.01 4.37
CA GLU A 60 13.59 -12.99 5.26
C GLU A 60 13.82 -12.63 6.74
N ARG A 61 12.72 -12.64 7.53
CA ARG A 61 12.66 -12.32 8.97
C ARG A 61 12.98 -10.87 9.31
N GLU A 62 12.92 -9.99 8.33
CA GLU A 62 13.05 -8.56 8.55
C GLU A 62 11.68 -7.86 8.56
N LEU A 63 11.66 -6.68 9.16
CA LEU A 63 10.47 -5.84 9.25
C LEU A 63 10.80 -4.43 8.75
N ILE A 64 9.78 -3.79 8.17
CA ILE A 64 9.80 -2.35 7.88
C ILE A 64 8.52 -1.73 8.43
N ARG A 65 8.61 -0.50 8.93
CA ARG A 65 7.48 0.26 9.47
C ARG A 65 7.36 1.58 8.73
N PHE A 66 6.12 1.96 8.45
CA PHE A 66 5.74 3.26 7.90
C PHE A 66 4.84 3.99 8.89
N ALA A 67 5.18 5.24 9.20
CA ALA A 67 4.32 6.11 9.99
C ALA A 67 3.14 6.63 9.14
N PRO A 68 2.05 7.10 9.77
CA PRO A 68 1.00 7.80 9.05
C PRO A 68 1.57 8.96 8.23
N GLY A 69 1.20 9.04 6.94
CA GLY A 69 1.69 10.06 6.02
C GLY A 69 2.99 9.73 5.28
N GLU A 70 3.67 8.62 5.61
CA GLU A 70 4.83 8.14 4.84
C GLU A 70 4.35 7.38 3.60
N TYR A 71 4.83 7.78 2.42
CA TYR A 71 4.54 7.09 1.16
C TYR A 71 5.36 5.83 1.03
N GLN A 72 4.71 4.76 0.58
CA GLN A 72 5.34 3.47 0.36
C GLN A 72 4.62 2.65 -0.73
N THR A 73 5.37 1.77 -1.37
CA THR A 73 4.89 0.61 -2.11
C THR A 73 5.94 -0.47 -2.04
N GLY A 74 5.53 -1.72 -1.93
CA GLY A 74 6.44 -2.84 -1.83
C GLY A 74 6.11 -3.93 -2.84
N TYR A 75 7.14 -4.64 -3.31
CA TYR A 75 7.00 -5.71 -4.28
C TYR A 75 8.02 -6.84 -4.01
N ASN A 76 7.73 -8.01 -4.52
CA ASN A 76 8.68 -9.12 -4.51
C ASN A 76 9.78 -8.85 -5.54
N SER A 77 10.99 -8.53 -5.07
CA SER A 77 12.18 -8.28 -5.88
C SER A 77 13.06 -9.50 -6.08
N GLY A 78 12.74 -10.62 -5.43
CA GLY A 78 13.47 -11.88 -5.54
C GLY A 78 13.04 -12.73 -6.73
N ASP A 79 13.73 -13.85 -6.88
CA ASP A 79 13.47 -14.85 -7.94
C ASP A 79 12.49 -15.94 -7.50
N GLU A 80 12.17 -15.99 -6.22
CA GLU A 80 11.26 -16.96 -5.62
C GLU A 80 10.05 -16.26 -4.99
N ARG A 81 9.01 -17.03 -4.66
CA ARG A 81 7.84 -16.51 -3.96
C ARG A 81 8.23 -15.87 -2.63
N ALA A 82 7.76 -14.65 -2.39
CA ALA A 82 7.86 -14.00 -1.10
C ALA A 82 6.57 -14.21 -0.29
N VAL A 83 6.74 -14.44 1.01
CA VAL A 83 5.64 -14.57 1.97
C VAL A 83 5.78 -13.50 3.02
N GLY A 84 4.70 -12.81 3.33
CA GLY A 84 4.74 -11.75 4.31
C GLY A 84 3.40 -11.39 4.90
N TRP A 85 3.47 -10.53 5.90
CA TRP A 85 2.34 -10.01 6.64
C TRP A 85 2.37 -8.50 6.63
N ALA A 86 1.21 -7.87 6.43
CA ALA A 86 1.03 -6.44 6.64
C ALA A 86 0.11 -6.24 7.85
N LEU A 87 0.54 -5.39 8.78
CA LEU A 87 -0.21 -5.02 9.95
C LEU A 87 -0.42 -3.51 9.95
N GLY A 88 -1.64 -3.06 10.15
CA GLY A 88 -2.00 -1.65 10.23
C GLY A 88 -2.75 -1.35 11.52
N ALA A 89 -2.52 -0.19 12.11
CA ALA A 89 -3.20 0.27 13.31
C ALA A 89 -3.22 1.82 13.37
N PRO A 90 -4.24 2.41 14.03
CA PRO A 90 -5.40 1.79 14.68
C PRO A 90 -6.46 1.28 13.68
N GLY A 91 -7.33 0.40 14.16
CA GLY A 91 -8.47 -0.09 13.40
C GLY A 91 -8.18 -1.27 12.48
N ALA A 92 -9.21 -2.03 12.16
CA ALA A 92 -9.11 -3.25 11.35
C ALA A 92 -9.05 -2.98 9.83
N ARG A 93 -9.17 -1.74 9.42
CA ARG A 93 -9.03 -1.23 8.05
C ARG A 93 -8.78 0.28 8.10
N HIS A 94 -8.08 0.78 7.07
CA HIS A 94 -7.91 2.22 6.90
C HIS A 94 -9.24 2.90 6.51
N ASP A 95 -9.35 4.18 6.76
CA ASP A 95 -10.38 5.01 6.16
C ASP A 95 -9.97 5.37 4.73
N TRP A 96 -10.87 5.16 3.76
CA TRP A 96 -10.61 5.47 2.36
C TRP A 96 -10.38 6.97 2.11
N GLU A 97 -10.95 7.83 2.95
CA GLU A 97 -10.73 9.28 2.88
C GLU A 97 -9.31 9.69 3.30
N ASP A 98 -8.64 8.82 4.06
CA ASP A 98 -7.26 9.00 4.54
C ASP A 98 -6.21 8.27 3.70
N LEU A 99 -6.62 7.64 2.58
CA LEU A 99 -5.73 7.00 1.62
C LEU A 99 -5.41 7.95 0.47
N GLU A 100 -4.13 8.19 0.25
CA GLU A 100 -3.63 8.96 -0.89
C GLU A 100 -2.65 8.14 -1.72
N SER A 101 -2.84 8.14 -3.04
CA SER A 101 -1.98 7.42 -4.00
C SER A 101 -1.28 8.39 -4.94
N ILE A 102 -0.01 8.18 -5.21
CA ILE A 102 0.75 8.91 -6.24
C ILE A 102 0.70 8.11 -7.54
N VAL A 103 0.03 8.67 -8.53
CA VAL A 103 -0.09 8.08 -9.86
C VAL A 103 -0.04 9.16 -10.95
N ASP A 104 0.26 8.75 -12.19
CA ASP A 104 0.25 9.65 -13.35
C ASP A 104 -1.13 10.24 -13.60
N CYS A 105 -1.22 11.57 -13.53
CA CYS A 105 -2.41 12.30 -13.92
C CYS A 105 -2.33 12.68 -15.40
N ARG A 106 -3.30 12.24 -16.20
CA ARG A 106 -3.33 12.51 -17.64
C ARG A 106 -3.50 13.99 -17.97
N GLU A 107 -4.22 14.73 -17.13
CA GLU A 107 -4.46 16.18 -17.34
C GLU A 107 -3.29 17.03 -16.85
N CYS A 108 -2.62 16.64 -15.74
CA CYS A 108 -1.44 17.35 -15.25
C CYS A 108 -0.18 17.00 -16.05
N GLY A 109 -0.13 15.81 -16.65
CA GLY A 109 1.01 15.30 -17.42
C GLY A 109 2.20 14.85 -16.55
N GLU A 110 1.98 14.63 -15.26
CA GLU A 110 2.97 14.22 -14.28
C GLU A 110 2.32 13.41 -13.15
N GLU A 111 3.14 12.74 -12.33
CA GLU A 111 2.68 12.08 -11.12
C GLU A 111 2.16 13.11 -10.11
N THR A 112 0.93 12.91 -9.62
CA THR A 112 0.29 13.75 -8.61
C THR A 112 -0.39 12.91 -7.55
N GLY A 113 -0.68 13.51 -6.39
CA GLY A 113 -1.50 12.90 -5.34
C GLY A 113 -2.95 12.73 -5.78
N HIS A 114 -3.51 11.58 -5.50
CA HIS A 114 -4.90 11.24 -5.79
C HIS A 114 -5.59 10.73 -4.53
N ALA A 115 -6.71 11.33 -4.18
CA ALA A 115 -7.62 10.74 -3.22
C ALA A 115 -8.19 9.46 -3.79
N THR A 116 -8.14 8.37 -3.02
CA THR A 116 -8.57 7.05 -3.45
C THR A 116 -9.86 6.66 -2.72
N THR A 117 -10.87 6.25 -3.45
CA THR A 117 -12.14 5.77 -2.91
C THR A 117 -12.53 4.45 -3.54
N LEU A 118 -13.34 3.66 -2.83
CA LEU A 118 -13.90 2.43 -3.36
C LEU A 118 -15.31 2.72 -3.91
N THR A 119 -15.57 2.32 -5.17
CA THR A 119 -16.91 2.40 -5.76
C THR A 119 -17.83 1.27 -5.27
N ASP A 120 -19.13 1.39 -5.50
CA ASP A 120 -20.12 0.33 -5.16
C ASP A 120 -19.84 -0.99 -5.90
N GLU A 121 -19.15 -0.93 -7.05
CA GLU A 121 -18.71 -2.09 -7.83
C GLU A 121 -17.37 -2.67 -7.35
N ALA A 122 -16.86 -2.22 -6.19
CA ALA A 122 -15.58 -2.61 -5.61
C ALA A 122 -14.37 -2.30 -6.51
N ARG A 123 -14.41 -1.17 -7.24
CA ARG A 123 -13.31 -0.64 -8.03
C ARG A 123 -12.72 0.59 -7.38
N PHE A 124 -11.42 0.83 -7.59
CA PHE A 124 -10.76 2.03 -7.10
C PHE A 124 -11.07 3.22 -8.01
N ARG A 125 -11.63 4.27 -7.42
CA ARG A 125 -11.76 5.58 -8.04
C ARG A 125 -10.70 6.51 -7.47
N LEU A 126 -9.87 7.08 -8.35
CA LEU A 126 -8.83 8.04 -8.01
C LEU A 126 -9.25 9.43 -8.50
N VAL A 127 -9.08 10.43 -7.64
CA VAL A 127 -9.38 11.83 -7.94
C VAL A 127 -8.12 12.63 -7.71
N CYS A 128 -7.60 13.28 -8.77
CA CYS A 128 -6.40 14.09 -8.69
C CYS A 128 -6.62 15.30 -7.75
N ASN A 129 -5.71 15.46 -6.79
CA ASN A 129 -5.78 16.54 -5.82
C ASN A 129 -5.46 17.92 -6.43
N GLU A 130 -4.75 17.95 -7.58
CA GLU A 130 -4.35 19.19 -8.25
C GLU A 130 -5.42 19.69 -9.24
N CYS A 131 -5.93 18.84 -10.13
CA CYS A 131 -6.84 19.27 -11.20
C CYS A 131 -8.27 18.74 -11.05
N GLY A 132 -8.55 17.85 -10.11
CA GLY A 132 -9.86 17.25 -9.88
C GLY A 132 -10.31 16.20 -10.91
N THR A 133 -9.50 15.90 -11.92
CA THR A 133 -9.81 14.81 -12.87
C THR A 133 -9.84 13.48 -12.17
N SER A 134 -10.81 12.64 -12.52
CA SER A 134 -10.95 11.32 -11.91
C SER A 134 -10.96 10.20 -12.95
N PHE A 135 -10.49 9.03 -12.53
CA PHE A 135 -10.56 7.78 -13.29
C PHE A 135 -10.78 6.59 -12.35
N THR A 136 -11.14 5.47 -12.92
CA THR A 136 -11.43 4.24 -12.16
C THR A 136 -10.53 3.11 -12.69
N LEU A 137 -9.94 2.37 -11.74
CA LEU A 137 -9.11 1.17 -12.00
C LEU A 137 -9.93 -0.11 -11.77
#